data_c5f87d8a7d600dfb29629d7e8164a603
#
_entry.id   c5f87d8a7d600dfb29629d7e8164a603
#
_cell.length_a   1.000
_cell.length_b   1.000
_cell.length_c   1.000
_cell.angle_alpha   90.00
_cell.angle_beta   90.00
_cell.angle_gamma   90.00
#
_symmetry.space_group_name_H-M   'P 1'
#
loop_
_entity.id
_entity.type
_entity.pdbx_description
1 polymer ?
#
loop_
_entity_poly.entity_id
_entity_poly.type
_entity_poly.pdbx_seq_one_letter_code
_entity_poly.pdbx_strand_id
1 'polypeptide(L)'
;MTLIANTDKRAAMKQILTHSAQLGQILATRRRASKLSQRALAAKLALSQNRLSEIETNPGNLTVERLLDLSNLLGLELVIQDRPSTQRSSKTEW
;
A
#
# COMPACT_ATOMS: atom_id res chain seq x y z
N MET A 1 16.08 6.30 6.95
CA MET A 1 15.91 6.55 6.48
C MET A 1 15.81 7.12 5.82
N THR A 2 15.83 7.43 5.65
CA THR A 2 15.68 8.02 5.14
C THR A 2 15.97 8.33 4.24
N LEU A 3 16.28 8.43 3.88
CA LEU A 3 16.51 8.79 3.09
C LEU A 3 16.53 8.59 2.22
N ILE A 4 16.46 8.19 2.15
CA ILE A 4 16.43 8.01 1.41
C ILE A 4 16.10 8.12 0.50
N ALA A 5 16.00 8.16 0.49
CA ALA A 5 15.49 8.23 -0.31
C ALA A 5 15.46 8.94 -1.29
N ASN A 6 15.71 9.39 -1.37
CA ASN A 6 15.80 10.12 -2.23
C ASN A 6 16.36 9.79 -3.35
N THR A 7 16.80 9.17 -3.14
CA THR A 7 17.44 8.80 -4.16
C THR A 7 16.57 8.67 -5.24
N ASP A 8 15.47 8.28 -4.98
CA ASP A 8 14.60 8.12 -5.89
C ASP A 8 13.93 9.32 -6.16
N LYS A 9 13.59 9.66 -7.23
CA LYS A 9 12.94 10.77 -7.52
C LYS A 9 11.67 10.83 -6.91
N ARG A 10 11.02 9.74 -6.62
CA ARG A 10 9.79 9.73 -5.91
C ARG A 10 10.09 9.96 -4.50
N ALA A 11 9.43 10.79 -3.84
CA ALA A 11 9.66 11.03 -2.47
C ALA A 11 9.39 9.79 -1.70
N ALA A 12 10.20 9.49 -0.75
CA ALA A 12 9.95 8.42 0.15
C ALA A 12 8.69 8.77 0.91
N MET A 13 7.79 7.85 1.03
CA MET A 13 6.52 8.12 1.61
C MET A 13 6.29 7.18 2.77
N LYS A 14 5.71 7.69 3.83
CA LYS A 14 5.34 6.87 4.95
C LYS A 14 3.89 7.16 5.21
N GLN A 15 3.07 6.14 5.20
CA GLN A 15 1.65 6.32 5.32
C GLN A 15 1.12 5.47 6.44
N ILE A 16 0.35 6.06 7.32
CA ILE A 16 -0.27 5.32 8.41
C ILE A 16 -1.65 4.91 7.96
N LEU A 17 -1.92 3.62 8.01
CA LEU A 17 -3.22 3.11 7.60
C LEU A 17 -4.12 2.93 8.80
N THR A 18 -5.32 3.46 8.71
CA THR A 18 -6.31 3.25 9.74
C THR A 18 -7.58 2.62 9.17
N HIS A 19 -7.74 2.63 7.85
CA HIS A 19 -8.88 1.93 7.25
C HIS A 19 -8.55 1.58 5.82
N SER A 20 -9.28 0.63 5.29
CA SER A 20 -8.92 0.00 4.03
C SER A 20 -8.99 0.93 2.83
N ALA A 21 -9.87 1.90 2.84
CA ALA A 21 -9.99 2.80 1.70
C ALA A 21 -8.68 3.54 1.42
N GLN A 22 -7.91 3.83 2.45
CA GLN A 22 -6.64 4.50 2.27
C GLN A 22 -5.69 3.64 1.45
N LEU A 23 -5.75 2.34 1.66
CA LEU A 23 -4.87 1.42 0.97
C LEU A 23 -5.11 1.45 -0.52
N GLY A 24 -6.38 1.47 -0.94
CA GLY A 24 -6.69 1.52 -2.35
C GLY A 24 -6.09 2.74 -3.03
N GLN A 25 -6.16 3.88 -2.37
CA GLN A 25 -5.60 5.10 -2.91
C GLN A 25 -4.09 5.06 -2.98
N ILE A 26 -3.46 4.49 -1.97
CA ILE A 26 -2.01 4.36 -1.96
C ILE A 26 -1.55 3.47 -3.12
N LEU A 27 -2.23 2.35 -3.32
CA LEU A 27 -1.87 1.43 -4.38
C LEU A 27 -2.04 2.08 -5.76
N ALA A 28 -3.15 2.77 -5.96
CA ALA A 28 -3.42 3.40 -7.24
C ALA A 28 -2.42 4.53 -7.52
N THR A 29 -2.13 5.32 -6.51
CA THR A 29 -1.19 6.42 -6.66
C THR A 29 0.19 5.90 -7.00
N ARG A 30 0.62 4.85 -6.30
CA ARG A 30 1.94 4.29 -6.54
C ARG A 30 2.02 3.64 -7.92
N ARG A 31 0.94 3.00 -8.35
CA ARG A 31 0.88 2.40 -9.66
C ARG A 31 1.09 3.48 -10.73
N ARG A 32 0.39 4.61 -10.59
CA ARG A 32 0.51 5.69 -11.56
C ARG A 32 1.90 6.29 -11.54
N ALA A 33 2.46 6.45 -10.36
CA ALA A 33 3.81 6.97 -10.22
C ALA A 33 4.83 6.04 -10.89
N SER A 34 4.52 4.75 -10.95
CA SER A 34 5.38 3.77 -11.59
C SER A 34 5.09 3.67 -13.09
N LYS A 35 4.17 4.48 -13.58
CA LYS A 35 3.79 4.52 -14.99
C LYS A 35 3.22 3.20 -15.49
N LEU A 36 2.47 2.52 -14.63
CA LEU A 36 1.82 1.28 -14.99
C LEU A 36 0.32 1.52 -15.12
N SER A 37 -0.28 1.00 -16.18
CA SER A 37 -1.73 1.02 -16.29
C SER A 37 -2.29 -0.06 -15.40
N GLN A 38 -3.59 -0.01 -15.13
CA GLN A 38 -4.23 -1.08 -14.38
C GLN A 38 -4.05 -2.40 -15.11
N ARG A 39 -4.18 -2.38 -16.43
CA ARG A 39 -4.04 -3.60 -17.20
C ARG A 39 -2.63 -4.18 -17.07
N ALA A 40 -1.62 -3.34 -17.14
CA ALA A 40 -0.24 -3.80 -17.05
C ALA A 40 0.06 -4.41 -15.67
N LEU A 41 -0.40 -3.75 -14.61
CA LEU A 41 -0.15 -4.26 -13.28
C LEU A 41 -0.94 -5.54 -13.05
N ALA A 42 -2.19 -5.59 -13.50
CA ALA A 42 -3.02 -6.78 -13.35
C ALA A 42 -2.35 -7.98 -14.04
N ALA A 43 -1.78 -7.76 -15.22
CA ALA A 43 -1.12 -8.83 -15.95
C ALA A 43 0.05 -9.41 -15.15
N LYS A 44 0.78 -8.57 -14.44
CA LYS A 44 1.91 -9.05 -13.65
C LYS A 44 1.46 -9.89 -12.46
N LEU A 45 0.22 -9.74 -12.06
CA LEU A 45 -0.31 -10.47 -10.93
C LEU A 45 -1.25 -11.59 -11.32
N ALA A 46 -1.39 -11.83 -12.63
CA ALA A 46 -2.34 -12.80 -13.16
C ALA A 46 -3.76 -12.47 -12.73
N LEU A 47 -4.10 -11.20 -12.71
CA LEU A 47 -5.44 -10.74 -12.37
C LEU A 47 -6.07 -10.06 -13.58
N SER A 48 -7.39 -10.00 -13.61
CA SER A 48 -8.06 -9.20 -14.62
C SER A 48 -7.94 -7.73 -14.25
N GLN A 49 -8.10 -6.88 -15.23
CA GLN A 49 -8.11 -5.45 -14.97
C GLN A 49 -9.28 -5.07 -14.06
N ASN A 50 -10.43 -5.73 -14.24
CA ASN A 50 -11.58 -5.45 -13.38
C ASN A 50 -11.29 -5.78 -11.94
N ARG A 51 -10.60 -6.88 -11.70
CA ARG A 51 -10.25 -7.24 -10.33
C ARG A 51 -9.31 -6.22 -9.71
N LEU A 52 -8.33 -5.76 -10.47
CA LEU A 52 -7.43 -4.75 -9.95
C LEU A 52 -8.16 -3.44 -9.69
N SER A 53 -9.08 -3.08 -10.57
CA SER A 53 -9.87 -1.88 -10.36
C SER A 53 -10.67 -1.98 -9.06
N GLU A 54 -11.23 -3.14 -8.78
CA GLU A 54 -11.93 -3.36 -7.54
C GLU A 54 -11.02 -3.20 -6.34
N ILE A 55 -9.82 -3.73 -6.43
CA ILE A 55 -8.86 -3.63 -5.33
C ILE A 55 -8.54 -2.17 -5.04
N GLU A 56 -8.37 -1.38 -6.08
CA GLU A 56 -8.02 0.03 -5.90
C GLU A 56 -9.20 0.84 -5.35
N THR A 57 -10.40 0.41 -5.67
CA THR A 57 -11.58 1.14 -5.23
C THR A 57 -12.04 0.69 -3.85
N ASN A 58 -12.00 -0.60 -3.61
CA ASN A 58 -12.52 -1.14 -2.37
C ASN A 58 -11.66 -2.34 -1.93
N PRO A 59 -10.52 -2.10 -1.31
CA PRO A 59 -9.59 -3.17 -0.97
C PRO A 59 -9.95 -3.98 0.27
N GLY A 60 -11.16 -3.83 0.77
CA GLY A 60 -11.55 -4.50 2.01
C GLY A 60 -11.43 -6.01 1.97
N ASN A 61 -11.53 -6.63 0.80
CA ASN A 61 -11.44 -8.07 0.70
C ASN A 61 -10.08 -8.55 0.21
N LEU A 62 -9.11 -7.66 0.18
CA LEU A 62 -7.78 -8.01 -0.29
C LEU A 62 -7.10 -8.89 0.74
N THR A 63 -6.51 -9.99 0.31
CA THR A 63 -5.78 -10.84 1.25
C THR A 63 -4.41 -10.23 1.53
N VAL A 64 -3.84 -10.59 2.66
CA VAL A 64 -2.51 -10.13 3.00
C VAL A 64 -1.50 -10.60 1.97
N GLU A 65 -1.66 -11.83 1.50
CA GLU A 65 -0.77 -12.37 0.51
C GLU A 65 -0.77 -11.54 -0.76
N ARG A 66 -1.95 -11.19 -1.24
CA ARG A 66 -2.07 -10.38 -2.44
C ARG A 66 -1.53 -8.96 -2.20
N LEU A 67 -1.76 -8.45 -1.00
CA LEU A 67 -1.24 -7.14 -0.65
C LEU A 67 0.28 -7.13 -0.67
N LEU A 68 0.90 -8.19 -0.19
CA LEU A 68 2.36 -8.28 -0.23
C LEU A 68 2.86 -8.35 -1.67
N ASP A 69 2.17 -9.09 -2.53
CA ASP A 69 2.54 -9.17 -3.93
C ASP A 69 2.48 -7.80 -4.60
N LEU A 70 1.38 -7.08 -4.35
CA LEU A 70 1.22 -5.75 -4.91
C LEU A 70 2.30 -4.81 -4.41
N SER A 71 2.56 -4.86 -3.11
CA SER A 71 3.55 -4.00 -2.50
C SER A 71 4.93 -4.25 -3.10
N ASN A 72 5.29 -5.50 -3.25
CA ASN A 72 6.59 -5.84 -3.81
C ASN A 72 6.73 -5.34 -5.24
N LEU A 73 5.69 -5.45 -6.04
CA LEU A 73 5.76 -4.98 -7.42
C LEU A 73 5.81 -3.46 -7.51
N LEU A 74 5.23 -2.79 -6.54
CA LEU A 74 5.16 -1.34 -6.57
C LEU A 74 6.25 -0.65 -5.76
N GLY A 75 7.16 -1.43 -5.23
CA GLY A 75 8.25 -0.86 -4.44
C GLY A 75 7.83 -0.31 -3.11
N LEU A 76 6.78 -0.90 -2.54
CA LEU A 76 6.29 -0.52 -1.22
C LEU A 76 6.70 -1.54 -0.20
N GLU A 77 6.80 -1.12 1.04
CA GLU A 77 7.18 -1.98 2.11
C GLU A 77 6.11 -1.91 3.18
N LEU A 78 5.66 -3.04 3.67
CA LEU A 78 4.69 -3.06 4.75
C LEU A 78 5.40 -3.16 6.08
N VAL A 79 5.03 -2.30 6.99
CA VAL A 79 5.67 -2.24 8.29
C VAL A 79 4.61 -2.28 9.36
N ILE A 80 4.87 -3.01 10.41
CA ILE A 80 4.01 -3.02 11.58
C ILE A 80 4.83 -2.42 12.71
N GLN A 81 4.27 -1.44 13.35
CA GLN A 81 5.00 -0.74 14.41
C GLN A 81 4.07 -0.43 15.55
N ASP A 82 4.63 -0.21 16.70
CA ASP A 82 3.84 0.16 17.85
C ASP A 82 3.31 1.56 17.66
N ARG A 83 2.15 1.79 18.20
CA ARG A 83 1.58 3.11 18.17
C ARG A 83 2.37 3.98 19.13
N PRO A 84 2.49 5.26 18.88
CA PRO A 84 3.21 6.15 19.80
C PRO A 84 2.60 6.06 21.18
N SER A 85 3.43 6.01 22.19
CA SER A 85 2.95 5.81 23.52
C SER A 85 2.06 6.90 24.03
N THR A 86 2.18 8.09 23.52
CA THR A 86 1.30 9.14 23.98
C THR A 86 -0.10 8.85 23.63
N GLN A 87 -0.28 7.95 22.77
CA GLN A 87 -1.56 7.68 22.44
C GLN A 87 -2.13 6.64 23.16
N ARG A 88 -1.46 6.01 23.82
CA ARG A 88 -1.98 5.01 24.38
C ARG A 88 -2.41 5.00 25.39
N SER A 89 -2.69 5.06 25.82
CA SER A 89 -3.15 5.12 26.87
C SER A 89 -3.62 4.05 27.25
N SER A 90 -3.83 3.85 27.34
CA SER A 90 -4.34 3.09 27.66
C SER A 90 -4.61 2.11 27.77
N LYS A 91 -4.68 1.89 27.82
CA LYS A 91 -5.04 1.08 27.96
C LYS A 91 -5.19 0.10 27.52
N THR A 92 -5.09 -0.13 27.27
CA THR A 92 -5.42 -0.97 26.83
C THR A 92 -5.00 -1.99 26.67
N GLU A 93 -4.81 -2.43 26.78
CA GLU A 93 -4.47 -3.35 26.80
C GLU A 93 -4.85 -4.22 26.24
N TRP A 94 -4.94 -4.66 25.94
CA TRP A 94 -5.51 -5.63 25.53
C TRP A 94 -4.99 -6.74 25.76
#